data_d11ca6e28ad4afec3aff2959b5895090
#
_entry.id   d11ca6e28ad4afec3aff2959b5895090
#
_cell.length_a   1.000
_cell.length_b   1.000
_cell.length_c   1.000
_cell.angle_alpha   90.00
_cell.angle_beta   90.00
_cell.angle_gamma   90.00
#
_symmetry.space_group_name_H-M   'P 1'
#
loop_
_entity.id
_entity.type
_entity.pdbx_description
1 polymer ?
#
loop_
_entity_poly.entity_id
_entity_poly.type
_entity_poly.pdbx_seq_one_letter_code
_entity_poly.pdbx_strand_id
1 'polypeptide(L)'
;WNDAPEFAQRVYSDIRNLVRRDRNHPCVWLWEPILNETWYPADFAKNTLDIVNQEYPYPYCYSGCDSEARGHEVYPVLFTHPANADKDWAIKSLDPKITYFTREWGDNVDDWNSHNSPSRVNRAWGEVPMLVQAKGYARPDYPYTCYDVFYRQTRQMMGGCLWHSFDHQRGYHPDPFYGGLMDAFRQPKYSYYLFQAQRPVEANPALPAESGPMVYIAHAMTPFSPGDVTVYSNCPQVRLTYCKDGKTFEYVKEAVQTGMPSPIITFPGVFHVMDDKALARGGRPQDSYLLAEGLVDGKVVATHKVSPARRPSKVLLWADDEGMDLLAD
;
A
#
# COMPACT_ATOMS: atom_id res chain seq x y z
N TRP A 1 -16.08 -29.62 -3.29
CA TRP A 1 -15.01 -28.69 -2.97
C TRP A 1 -13.68 -29.41 -2.79
N ASN A 2 -13.74 -30.66 -2.52
CA ASN A 2 -12.55 -31.47 -2.51
C ASN A 2 -12.90 -32.95 -2.83
N ASP A 3 -12.10 -33.60 -3.64
CA ASP A 3 -12.26 -35.00 -4.05
C ASP A 3 -11.30 -35.94 -3.30
N ALA A 4 -10.40 -35.39 -2.47
CA ALA A 4 -9.44 -36.16 -1.70
C ALA A 4 -10.02 -36.47 -0.29
N PRO A 5 -10.20 -37.74 0.10
CA PRO A 5 -10.80 -38.10 1.40
C PRO A 5 -10.08 -37.51 2.61
N GLU A 6 -8.75 -37.35 2.51
CA GLU A 6 -7.92 -36.86 3.61
C GLU A 6 -7.76 -35.32 3.60
N PHE A 7 -8.33 -34.62 2.63
CA PHE A 7 -8.07 -33.17 2.48
C PHE A 7 -8.43 -32.40 3.75
N ALA A 8 -9.63 -32.58 4.27
CA ALA A 8 -10.07 -31.89 5.49
C ALA A 8 -9.14 -32.16 6.68
N GLN A 9 -8.71 -33.41 6.86
CA GLN A 9 -7.83 -33.78 7.96
C GLN A 9 -6.43 -33.17 7.82
N ARG A 10 -5.92 -33.05 6.60
CA ARG A 10 -4.65 -32.35 6.33
C ARG A 10 -4.79 -30.88 6.67
N VAL A 11 -5.85 -30.22 6.21
CA VAL A 11 -6.11 -28.81 6.55
C VAL A 11 -6.22 -28.60 8.06
N TYR A 12 -6.93 -29.47 8.77
CA TYR A 12 -7.04 -29.40 10.23
C TYR A 12 -5.67 -29.54 10.93
N SER A 13 -4.84 -30.42 10.42
CA SER A 13 -3.47 -30.59 10.92
C SER A 13 -2.63 -29.33 10.67
N ASP A 14 -2.73 -28.77 9.48
CA ASP A 14 -1.95 -27.59 9.10
C ASP A 14 -2.38 -26.35 9.93
N ILE A 15 -3.68 -26.15 10.14
CA ILE A 15 -4.19 -25.09 11.00
C ILE A 15 -3.64 -25.25 12.42
N ARG A 16 -3.68 -26.45 12.98
CA ARG A 16 -3.15 -26.73 14.32
C ARG A 16 -1.66 -26.42 14.42
N ASN A 17 -0.89 -26.84 13.43
CA ASN A 17 0.55 -26.59 13.37
C ASN A 17 0.87 -25.10 13.21
N LEU A 18 0.11 -24.38 12.37
CA LEU A 18 0.24 -22.93 12.21
C LEU A 18 0.05 -22.21 13.54
N VAL A 19 -1.06 -22.50 14.23
CA VAL A 19 -1.35 -21.83 15.51
C VAL A 19 -0.29 -22.17 16.56
N ARG A 20 0.12 -23.44 16.68
CA ARG A 20 1.17 -23.86 17.62
C ARG A 20 2.51 -23.19 17.36
N ARG A 21 2.87 -23.02 16.08
CA ARG A 21 4.11 -22.35 15.68
C ARG A 21 4.12 -20.88 16.11
N ASP A 22 3.02 -20.16 15.86
CA ASP A 22 3.02 -18.70 15.87
C ASP A 22 2.32 -18.07 17.08
N ARG A 23 1.59 -18.83 17.91
CA ARG A 23 0.79 -18.31 19.03
C ARG A 23 1.57 -17.58 20.13
N ASN A 24 2.89 -17.76 20.17
CA ASN A 24 3.75 -17.08 21.14
C ASN A 24 4.36 -15.78 20.59
N HIS A 25 4.04 -15.39 19.37
CA HIS A 25 4.45 -14.12 18.80
C HIS A 25 3.45 -13.03 19.18
N PRO A 26 3.86 -11.98 19.94
CA PRO A 26 2.94 -10.96 20.44
C PRO A 26 2.28 -10.10 19.34
N CYS A 27 2.83 -10.11 18.14
CA CYS A 27 2.24 -9.45 16.98
C CYS A 27 1.07 -10.22 16.33
N VAL A 28 0.89 -11.51 16.67
CA VAL A 28 -0.21 -12.34 16.16
C VAL A 28 -1.38 -12.27 17.15
N TRP A 29 -2.47 -11.64 16.74
CA TRP A 29 -3.64 -11.43 17.59
C TRP A 29 -4.96 -11.85 16.95
N LEU A 30 -4.96 -12.14 15.65
CA LEU A 30 -6.12 -12.60 14.91
C LEU A 30 -5.74 -13.79 14.02
N TRP A 31 -6.53 -14.85 14.07
CA TRP A 31 -6.33 -16.06 13.30
C TRP A 31 -7.40 -16.21 12.23
N GLU A 32 -7.00 -16.44 10.99
CA GLU A 32 -7.87 -16.72 9.86
C GLU A 32 -7.58 -18.13 9.32
N PRO A 33 -8.24 -19.17 9.86
CA PRO A 33 -7.95 -20.56 9.50
C PRO A 33 -8.51 -20.98 8.16
N ILE A 34 -9.46 -20.25 7.58
CA ILE A 34 -10.09 -20.53 6.29
C ILE A 34 -10.23 -19.24 5.49
N LEU A 35 -10.00 -19.37 4.18
CA LEU A 35 -10.07 -18.27 3.23
C LEU A 35 -11.45 -18.13 2.60
N ASN A 36 -11.67 -17.02 1.92
CA ASN A 36 -12.76 -16.83 0.97
C ASN A 36 -12.60 -17.72 -0.28
N GLU A 37 -13.49 -17.56 -1.25
CA GLU A 37 -13.44 -18.21 -2.56
C GLU A 37 -13.50 -19.74 -2.52
N THR A 38 -13.82 -20.32 -1.38
CA THR A 38 -13.91 -21.76 -1.19
C THR A 38 -15.31 -22.15 -0.70
N TRP A 39 -15.98 -23.00 -1.46
CA TRP A 39 -17.29 -23.53 -1.11
C TRP A 39 -17.14 -24.78 -0.23
N TYR A 40 -16.96 -24.60 1.05
CA TYR A 40 -16.82 -25.66 2.04
C TYR A 40 -18.14 -25.96 2.77
N PRO A 41 -18.29 -27.17 3.35
CA PRO A 41 -19.43 -27.47 4.23
C PRO A 41 -19.39 -26.65 5.52
N ALA A 42 -20.58 -26.36 6.09
CA ALA A 42 -20.68 -25.61 7.34
C ALA A 42 -19.96 -26.24 8.54
N ASP A 43 -19.96 -27.59 8.61
CA ASP A 43 -19.22 -28.31 9.63
C ASP A 43 -17.70 -28.17 9.51
N PHE A 44 -17.19 -27.99 8.30
CA PHE A 44 -15.78 -27.67 8.10
C PHE A 44 -15.40 -26.32 8.73
N ALA A 45 -16.21 -25.27 8.50
CA ALA A 45 -16.01 -23.97 9.13
C ALA A 45 -16.00 -24.08 10.67
N LYS A 46 -16.95 -24.80 11.23
CA LYS A 46 -17.02 -25.04 12.67
C LYS A 46 -15.80 -25.78 13.20
N ASN A 47 -15.38 -26.86 12.54
CA ASN A 47 -14.23 -27.64 12.97
C ASN A 47 -12.93 -26.84 12.93
N THR A 48 -12.75 -25.97 11.91
CA THR A 48 -11.56 -25.10 11.85
C THR A 48 -11.53 -24.08 12.98
N LEU A 49 -12.68 -23.50 13.34
CA LEU A 49 -12.79 -22.62 14.51
C LEU A 49 -12.49 -23.38 15.82
N ASP A 50 -13.07 -24.57 15.99
CA ASP A 50 -12.86 -25.39 17.19
C ASP A 50 -11.36 -25.72 17.38
N ILE A 51 -10.63 -25.99 16.30
CA ILE A 51 -9.18 -26.25 16.33
C ILE A 51 -8.41 -25.02 16.78
N VAL A 52 -8.69 -23.85 16.19
CA VAL A 52 -8.00 -22.62 16.58
C VAL A 52 -8.32 -22.29 18.04
N ASN A 53 -9.58 -22.42 18.47
CA ASN A 53 -10.00 -22.16 19.84
C ASN A 53 -9.33 -23.12 20.86
N GLN A 54 -9.10 -24.37 20.48
CA GLN A 54 -8.35 -25.33 21.33
C GLN A 54 -6.88 -24.91 21.52
N GLU A 55 -6.24 -24.39 20.47
CA GLU A 55 -4.83 -24.04 20.50
C GLU A 55 -4.55 -22.61 20.98
N TYR A 56 -5.55 -21.71 20.85
CA TYR A 56 -5.47 -20.30 21.23
C TYR A 56 -6.83 -19.83 21.80
N PRO A 57 -7.13 -20.12 23.06
CA PRO A 57 -8.47 -20.00 23.66
C PRO A 57 -8.81 -18.57 24.11
N TYR A 58 -8.70 -17.60 23.21
CA TYR A 58 -9.05 -16.20 23.48
C TYR A 58 -10.27 -15.78 22.65
N PRO A 59 -11.32 -15.22 23.25
CA PRO A 59 -12.52 -14.84 22.52
C PRO A 59 -12.22 -13.71 21.53
N TYR A 60 -12.95 -13.71 20.42
CA TYR A 60 -12.88 -12.68 19.35
C TYR A 60 -11.55 -12.56 18.61
N CYS A 61 -10.66 -13.53 18.75
CA CYS A 61 -9.38 -13.57 18.02
C CYS A 61 -9.43 -14.46 16.77
N TYR A 62 -10.60 -14.69 16.23
CA TYR A 62 -10.82 -15.60 15.10
C TYR A 62 -11.61 -14.91 14.01
N SER A 63 -11.04 -14.92 12.81
CA SER A 63 -11.68 -14.48 11.57
C SER A 63 -11.79 -15.66 10.61
N GLY A 64 -12.74 -15.64 9.76
CA GLY A 64 -12.86 -16.63 8.70
C GLY A 64 -14.11 -16.40 7.91
N CYS A 65 -14.15 -16.96 6.74
CA CYS A 65 -15.27 -16.88 5.83
C CYS A 65 -15.56 -15.48 5.30
N ASP A 66 -16.05 -15.45 4.09
CA ASP A 66 -16.86 -14.32 3.62
C ASP A 66 -18.14 -14.25 4.44
N SER A 67 -18.66 -13.04 4.60
CA SER A 67 -19.91 -12.80 5.33
C SER A 67 -21.14 -13.52 4.76
N GLU A 68 -21.03 -14.09 3.57
CA GLU A 68 -22.05 -14.86 2.88
C GLU A 68 -21.72 -16.36 2.77
N ALA A 69 -20.57 -16.80 3.26
CA ALA A 69 -20.16 -18.20 3.17
C ALA A 69 -20.96 -19.08 4.16
N ARG A 70 -21.09 -20.36 3.83
CA ARG A 70 -21.69 -21.34 4.74
C ARG A 70 -20.85 -21.48 6.00
N GLY A 71 -21.50 -21.44 7.16
CA GLY A 71 -20.84 -21.55 8.45
C GLY A 71 -20.21 -20.23 8.94
N HIS A 72 -20.46 -19.11 8.25
CA HIS A 72 -19.98 -17.79 8.69
C HIS A 72 -20.49 -17.44 10.10
N GLU A 73 -21.67 -17.90 10.47
CA GLU A 73 -22.33 -17.61 11.74
C GLU A 73 -21.58 -18.09 12.99
N VAL A 74 -20.59 -18.95 12.84
CA VAL A 74 -19.77 -19.39 13.98
C VAL A 74 -18.59 -18.46 14.27
N TYR A 75 -18.18 -17.62 13.32
CA TYR A 75 -17.04 -16.75 13.47
C TYR A 75 -17.40 -15.39 14.07
N PRO A 76 -16.67 -14.90 15.06
CA PRO A 76 -16.93 -13.59 15.69
C PRO A 76 -16.49 -12.41 14.83
N VAL A 77 -15.56 -12.61 13.91
CA VAL A 77 -15.09 -11.63 12.94
C VAL A 77 -15.23 -12.24 11.55
N LEU A 78 -15.84 -11.50 10.65
CA LEU A 78 -16.05 -11.94 9.27
C LEU A 78 -15.24 -11.10 8.28
N PHE A 79 -14.86 -11.73 7.19
CA PHE A 79 -14.31 -11.01 6.05
C PHE A 79 -15.42 -10.30 5.28
N THR A 80 -15.15 -9.08 4.85
CA THR A 80 -15.94 -8.39 3.82
C THR A 80 -15.06 -7.36 3.09
N HIS A 81 -15.47 -6.98 1.90
CA HIS A 81 -14.83 -5.88 1.20
C HIS A 81 -15.12 -4.54 1.89
N PRO A 82 -14.26 -3.51 1.67
CA PRO A 82 -14.52 -2.18 2.20
C PRO A 82 -15.90 -1.70 1.77
N ALA A 83 -16.70 -1.30 2.74
CA ALA A 83 -17.99 -0.68 2.46
C ALA A 83 -17.74 0.68 1.79
N ASN A 84 -18.24 0.88 0.59
CA ASN A 84 -18.18 2.16 -0.07
C ASN A 84 -19.08 3.15 0.65
N ALA A 85 -18.51 4.17 1.28
CA ALA A 85 -19.25 5.18 2.03
C ALA A 85 -20.25 5.97 1.15
N ASP A 86 -20.04 5.98 -0.16
CA ASP A 86 -20.91 6.66 -1.13
C ASP A 86 -22.05 5.74 -1.62
N LYS A 87 -22.05 4.47 -1.23
CA LYS A 87 -23.06 3.49 -1.60
C LYS A 87 -23.68 2.86 -0.35
N ASP A 88 -24.84 3.35 0.01
CA ASP A 88 -25.64 2.89 1.14
C ASP A 88 -25.86 1.36 1.23
N TRP A 89 -25.78 0.64 0.13
CA TRP A 89 -26.07 -0.79 0.11
C TRP A 89 -25.05 -1.62 0.90
N ALA A 90 -23.78 -1.27 0.81
CA ALA A 90 -22.72 -2.01 1.50
C ALA A 90 -22.80 -1.84 3.02
N ILE A 91 -23.19 -0.65 3.48
CA ILE A 91 -23.41 -0.38 4.91
C ILE A 91 -24.69 -1.07 5.42
N LYS A 92 -25.72 -1.10 4.59
CA LYS A 92 -27.02 -1.74 4.95
C LYS A 92 -26.94 -3.26 5.01
N SER A 93 -25.99 -3.88 4.34
CA SER A 93 -25.82 -5.34 4.35
C SER A 93 -25.02 -5.86 5.56
N LEU A 94 -24.35 -4.98 6.31
CA LEU A 94 -23.56 -5.40 7.48
C LEU A 94 -24.47 -5.65 8.68
N ASP A 95 -24.30 -6.80 9.33
CA ASP A 95 -24.96 -7.07 10.62
C ASP A 95 -24.34 -6.15 11.69
N PRO A 96 -25.16 -5.32 12.38
CA PRO A 96 -24.64 -4.38 13.38
C PRO A 96 -24.01 -5.05 14.60
N LYS A 97 -24.17 -6.35 14.75
CA LYS A 97 -23.60 -7.14 15.86
C LYS A 97 -22.26 -7.79 15.51
N ILE A 98 -21.86 -7.75 14.24
CA ILE A 98 -20.66 -8.41 13.74
C ILE A 98 -19.55 -7.39 13.54
N THR A 99 -18.33 -7.77 13.87
CA THR A 99 -17.10 -7.06 13.50
C THR A 99 -16.57 -7.62 12.19
N TYR A 100 -16.13 -6.76 11.32
CA TYR A 100 -15.61 -7.14 10.02
C TYR A 100 -14.14 -6.77 9.87
N PHE A 101 -13.43 -7.58 9.11
CA PHE A 101 -12.05 -7.35 8.70
C PHE A 101 -11.95 -7.46 7.19
N THR A 102 -11.29 -6.53 6.54
CA THR A 102 -11.03 -6.61 5.11
C THR A 102 -9.70 -7.31 4.90
N ARG A 103 -9.74 -8.60 4.64
CA ARG A 103 -8.54 -9.40 4.46
C ARG A 103 -7.71 -8.96 3.26
N GLU A 104 -8.37 -8.57 2.19
CA GLU A 104 -7.70 -7.99 1.02
C GLU A 104 -8.49 -6.83 0.44
N TRP A 105 -7.80 -5.77 0.07
CA TRP A 105 -8.34 -4.61 -0.62
C TRP A 105 -7.30 -4.05 -1.61
N GLY A 106 -7.73 -3.27 -2.60
CA GLY A 106 -6.86 -2.72 -3.64
C GLY A 106 -6.76 -3.59 -4.90
N ASP A 107 -7.49 -4.68 -4.99
CA ASP A 107 -7.48 -5.65 -6.08
C ASP A 107 -7.73 -5.03 -7.45
N ASN A 108 -8.54 -3.97 -7.50
CA ASN A 108 -8.85 -3.26 -8.73
C ASN A 108 -7.68 -2.44 -9.30
N VAL A 109 -6.58 -2.34 -8.58
CA VAL A 109 -5.38 -1.65 -9.07
C VAL A 109 -4.61 -2.54 -10.03
N ASP A 110 -4.33 -3.77 -9.69
CA ASP A 110 -3.77 -4.76 -10.60
C ASP A 110 -4.05 -6.19 -10.10
N ASP A 111 -5.25 -6.64 -10.28
CA ASP A 111 -5.62 -8.04 -10.13
C ASP A 111 -6.23 -8.57 -11.43
N TRP A 112 -6.50 -9.86 -11.47
CA TRP A 112 -7.01 -10.52 -12.66
C TRP A 112 -8.36 -9.95 -13.16
N ASN A 113 -9.17 -9.39 -12.26
CA ASN A 113 -10.41 -8.67 -12.61
C ASN A 113 -10.16 -7.26 -13.12
N SER A 114 -8.96 -6.73 -12.98
CA SER A 114 -8.59 -5.38 -13.38
C SER A 114 -8.02 -5.29 -14.81
N HIS A 115 -8.18 -6.33 -15.63
CA HIS A 115 -7.64 -6.41 -16.99
C HIS A 115 -7.96 -5.19 -17.87
N ASN A 116 -9.10 -4.58 -17.66
CA ASN A 116 -9.57 -3.41 -18.40
C ASN A 116 -9.42 -2.10 -17.60
N SER A 117 -8.82 -2.14 -16.43
CA SER A 117 -8.62 -0.91 -15.65
C SER A 117 -7.50 -0.05 -16.26
N PRO A 118 -7.60 1.28 -16.17
CA PRO A 118 -6.53 2.17 -16.60
C PRO A 118 -5.20 1.89 -15.91
N SER A 119 -5.21 1.49 -14.64
CA SER A 119 -4.02 1.13 -13.88
C SER A 119 -3.31 -0.08 -14.47
N ARG A 120 -4.06 -1.07 -14.98
CA ARG A 120 -3.47 -2.26 -15.61
C ARG A 120 -2.80 -1.95 -16.94
N VAL A 121 -3.34 -1.06 -17.73
CA VAL A 121 -2.73 -0.65 -19.01
C VAL A 121 -1.35 -0.02 -18.80
N ASN A 122 -1.17 0.68 -17.67
CA ASN A 122 0.05 1.40 -17.32
C ASN A 122 0.82 0.75 -16.16
N ARG A 123 0.58 -0.51 -15.87
CA ARG A 123 1.14 -1.20 -14.68
C ARG A 123 2.62 -1.48 -14.74
N ALA A 124 3.24 -1.40 -15.89
CA ALA A 124 4.66 -1.61 -16.03
C ALA A 124 5.45 -0.67 -15.14
N TRP A 125 6.67 -1.11 -14.81
CA TRP A 125 7.59 -0.29 -14.05
C TRP A 125 7.97 0.97 -14.84
N GLY A 126 7.97 2.10 -14.21
CA GLY A 126 8.25 3.40 -14.81
C GLY A 126 7.50 4.52 -14.13
N GLU A 127 7.86 5.76 -14.41
CA GLU A 127 7.32 6.93 -13.71
C GLU A 127 5.80 7.06 -13.87
N VAL A 128 5.31 7.10 -15.10
CA VAL A 128 3.87 7.27 -15.37
C VAL A 128 3.04 6.09 -14.86
N PRO A 129 3.40 4.81 -15.10
CA PRO A 129 2.72 3.66 -14.52
C PRO A 129 2.67 3.70 -12.99
N MET A 130 3.75 4.07 -12.32
CA MET A 130 3.79 4.17 -10.86
C MET A 130 2.92 5.31 -10.31
N LEU A 131 2.80 6.44 -11.03
CA LEU A 131 1.87 7.52 -10.67
C LEU A 131 0.41 7.08 -10.81
N VAL A 132 0.07 6.38 -11.90
CA VAL A 132 -1.27 5.83 -12.13
C VAL A 132 -1.63 4.82 -11.05
N GLN A 133 -0.71 3.93 -10.71
CA GLN A 133 -0.89 2.94 -9.64
C GLN A 133 -1.16 3.61 -8.29
N ALA A 134 -0.33 4.58 -7.90
CA ALA A 134 -0.51 5.29 -6.64
C ALA A 134 -1.86 6.02 -6.57
N LYS A 135 -2.26 6.68 -7.66
CA LYS A 135 -3.59 7.28 -7.79
C LYS A 135 -4.71 6.23 -7.68
N GLY A 136 -4.52 5.08 -8.30
CA GLY A 136 -5.45 3.96 -8.23
C GLY A 136 -5.64 3.43 -6.81
N TYR A 137 -4.59 3.32 -6.02
CA TYR A 137 -4.68 2.95 -4.61
C TYR A 137 -5.32 4.04 -3.75
N ALA A 138 -5.05 5.31 -4.03
CA ALA A 138 -5.61 6.41 -3.26
C ALA A 138 -7.11 6.58 -3.51
N ARG A 139 -7.48 6.79 -4.74
CA ARG A 139 -8.85 7.01 -5.18
C ARG A 139 -8.99 6.68 -6.67
N PRO A 140 -9.32 5.45 -7.03
CA PRO A 140 -9.54 5.09 -8.43
C PRO A 140 -10.82 5.75 -8.96
N ASP A 141 -10.84 5.95 -10.26
CA ASP A 141 -12.08 6.30 -10.97
C ASP A 141 -13.11 5.16 -10.87
N TYR A 142 -12.65 3.98 -10.47
CA TYR A 142 -13.42 2.77 -10.23
C TYR A 142 -13.44 2.42 -8.72
N PRO A 143 -14.59 2.45 -8.05
CA PRO A 143 -14.64 2.86 -6.65
C PRO A 143 -14.84 1.77 -5.61
N TYR A 144 -14.24 0.60 -5.62
CA TYR A 144 -14.62 -0.37 -4.59
C TYR A 144 -13.59 -0.60 -3.50
N THR A 145 -12.31 -0.56 -3.78
CA THR A 145 -11.29 -1.00 -2.86
C THR A 145 -10.07 -0.09 -2.89
N CYS A 146 -10.25 1.16 -2.51
CA CYS A 146 -9.17 2.12 -2.41
C CYS A 146 -8.99 2.62 -0.97
N TYR A 147 -7.86 3.23 -0.69
CA TYR A 147 -7.53 3.71 0.64
C TYR A 147 -8.50 4.77 1.16
N ASP A 148 -8.97 5.68 0.29
CA ASP A 148 -9.96 6.70 0.66
C ASP A 148 -11.26 6.07 1.17
N VAL A 149 -11.77 5.07 0.48
CA VAL A 149 -12.96 4.32 0.91
C VAL A 149 -12.68 3.54 2.17
N PHE A 150 -11.55 2.84 2.23
CA PHE A 150 -11.15 2.06 3.38
C PHE A 150 -11.01 2.93 4.65
N TYR A 151 -10.38 4.10 4.54
CA TYR A 151 -10.19 5.01 5.66
C TYR A 151 -11.51 5.56 6.22
N ARG A 152 -12.53 5.73 5.37
CA ARG A 152 -13.86 6.26 5.75
C ARG A 152 -14.87 5.20 6.20
N GLN A 153 -14.45 3.98 6.40
CA GLN A 153 -15.35 2.89 6.78
C GLN A 153 -16.02 3.08 8.15
N THR A 154 -17.07 2.30 8.38
CA THR A 154 -17.75 2.25 9.67
C THR A 154 -16.86 1.65 10.76
N ARG A 155 -17.17 1.93 12.03
CA ARG A 155 -16.43 1.38 13.17
C ARG A 155 -16.49 -0.15 13.30
N GLN A 156 -17.40 -0.81 12.58
CA GLN A 156 -17.46 -2.26 12.51
C GLN A 156 -16.30 -2.88 11.73
N MET A 157 -15.67 -2.08 10.86
CA MET A 157 -14.48 -2.47 10.12
C MET A 157 -13.25 -2.23 10.99
N MET A 158 -12.69 -3.29 11.54
CA MET A 158 -11.58 -3.19 12.48
C MET A 158 -10.21 -3.01 11.82
N GLY A 159 -10.13 -3.20 10.52
CA GLY A 159 -8.88 -3.06 9.77
C GLY A 159 -8.90 -3.85 8.46
N GLY A 160 -7.73 -3.93 7.84
CA GLY A 160 -7.57 -4.72 6.62
C GLY A 160 -6.15 -4.75 6.09
N CYS A 161 -5.94 -5.63 5.13
CA CYS A 161 -4.67 -5.84 4.45
C CYS A 161 -4.77 -5.46 2.98
N LEU A 162 -3.73 -4.81 2.48
CA LEU A 162 -3.63 -4.47 1.08
C LEU A 162 -3.29 -5.71 0.24
N TRP A 163 -4.00 -5.94 -0.81
CA TRP A 163 -3.61 -6.79 -1.90
C TRP A 163 -3.05 -5.93 -3.04
N HIS A 164 -1.70 -5.82 -3.28
CA HIS A 164 -0.71 -6.63 -2.55
C HIS A 164 0.60 -5.86 -2.31
N SER A 165 1.50 -6.43 -1.54
CA SER A 165 2.72 -5.74 -1.12
C SER A 165 3.83 -5.75 -2.17
N PHE A 166 3.95 -6.82 -2.95
CA PHE A 166 5.06 -7.04 -3.90
C PHE A 166 4.56 -7.50 -5.25
N ASP A 167 5.19 -7.02 -6.31
CA ASP A 167 5.00 -7.60 -7.64
C ASP A 167 5.33 -9.09 -7.62
N HIS A 168 4.50 -9.91 -8.23
CA HIS A 168 4.69 -11.36 -8.22
C HIS A 168 4.10 -12.04 -9.46
N GLN A 169 4.56 -13.25 -9.73
CA GLN A 169 4.02 -14.12 -10.74
C GLN A 169 2.96 -15.04 -10.13
N ARG A 170 1.76 -15.00 -10.68
CA ARG A 170 0.66 -15.90 -10.29
C ARG A 170 0.56 -17.10 -11.20
N GLY A 171 1.46 -17.95 -11.30
CA GLY A 171 1.55 -19.23 -12.01
C GLY A 171 0.61 -19.57 -13.17
N TYR A 172 -0.65 -19.16 -13.10
CA TYR A 172 -1.68 -19.40 -14.12
C TYR A 172 -1.95 -18.21 -15.04
N HIS A 173 -1.24 -17.10 -14.87
CA HIS A 173 -1.38 -15.91 -15.70
C HIS A 173 -0.09 -15.64 -16.47
N PRO A 174 -0.14 -15.30 -17.77
CA PRO A 174 1.06 -15.09 -18.58
C PRO A 174 1.87 -13.88 -18.14
N ASP A 175 1.22 -12.84 -17.63
CA ASP A 175 1.87 -11.62 -17.17
C ASP A 175 2.04 -11.63 -15.65
N PRO A 176 3.13 -11.05 -15.12
CA PRO A 176 3.25 -10.74 -13.70
C PRO A 176 2.16 -9.77 -13.24
N PHE A 177 1.83 -9.82 -11.96
CA PHE A 177 1.00 -8.83 -11.30
C PHE A 177 1.88 -7.70 -10.78
N TYR A 178 1.60 -6.48 -11.21
CA TYR A 178 2.40 -5.28 -10.91
C TYR A 178 1.76 -4.36 -9.85
N GLY A 179 0.77 -4.84 -9.13
CA GLY A 179 0.08 -4.10 -8.08
C GLY A 179 0.87 -3.93 -6.78
N GLY A 180 2.07 -4.48 -6.67
CA GLY A 180 2.90 -4.33 -5.47
C GLY A 180 3.22 -2.89 -5.11
N LEU A 181 3.32 -2.58 -3.82
CA LEU A 181 3.90 -1.33 -3.34
C LEU A 181 5.41 -1.29 -3.61
N MET A 182 6.01 -2.46 -3.69
CA MET A 182 7.39 -2.68 -4.09
C MET A 182 7.43 -3.64 -5.27
N ASP A 183 8.47 -3.58 -6.06
CA ASP A 183 8.70 -4.54 -7.12
C ASP A 183 9.14 -5.92 -6.58
N ALA A 184 9.37 -6.88 -7.48
CA ALA A 184 9.82 -8.21 -7.11
C ALA A 184 11.20 -8.23 -6.41
N PHE A 185 11.99 -7.19 -6.58
CA PHE A 185 13.30 -7.01 -5.96
C PHE A 185 13.24 -6.16 -4.68
N ARG A 186 12.05 -5.85 -4.17
CA ARG A 186 11.80 -5.02 -2.97
C ARG A 186 12.16 -3.54 -3.14
N GLN A 187 12.26 -3.05 -4.38
CA GLN A 187 12.42 -1.62 -4.62
C GLN A 187 11.07 -0.92 -4.45
N PRO A 188 10.99 0.13 -3.61
CA PRO A 188 9.74 0.83 -3.37
C PRO A 188 9.29 1.60 -4.61
N LYS A 189 8.01 1.48 -4.94
CA LYS A 189 7.34 2.27 -5.97
C LYS A 189 6.75 3.55 -5.37
N TYR A 190 6.17 4.42 -6.19
CA TYR A 190 5.55 5.66 -5.71
C TYR A 190 4.40 5.42 -4.73
N SER A 191 3.65 4.34 -4.90
CA SER A 191 2.59 3.93 -3.97
C SER A 191 3.11 3.63 -2.55
N TYR A 192 4.31 3.10 -2.40
CA TYR A 192 4.93 2.93 -1.09
C TYR A 192 5.03 4.24 -0.31
N TYR A 193 5.50 5.30 -0.97
CA TYR A 193 5.62 6.62 -0.34
C TYR A 193 4.28 7.31 -0.13
N LEU A 194 3.28 7.03 -0.98
CA LEU A 194 1.90 7.47 -0.74
C LEU A 194 1.38 6.90 0.59
N PHE A 195 1.57 5.59 0.83
CA PHE A 195 1.14 4.98 2.10
C PHE A 195 1.98 5.45 3.28
N GLN A 196 3.28 5.62 3.09
CA GLN A 196 4.15 6.18 4.12
C GLN A 196 3.69 7.59 4.54
N ALA A 197 3.16 8.38 3.63
CA ALA A 197 2.62 9.70 3.93
C ALA A 197 1.32 9.66 4.75
N GLN A 198 0.69 8.50 4.97
CA GLN A 198 -0.53 8.40 5.78
C GLN A 198 -0.24 8.28 7.28
N ARG A 199 1.02 8.21 7.69
CA ARG A 199 1.44 8.13 9.10
C ARG A 199 1.29 9.47 9.83
N PRO A 200 1.16 9.48 11.18
CA PRO A 200 1.16 10.72 11.96
C PRO A 200 2.42 11.57 11.72
N VAL A 201 2.23 12.88 11.62
CA VAL A 201 3.35 13.82 11.44
C VAL A 201 4.18 14.00 12.71
N GLU A 202 3.56 13.86 13.88
CA GLU A 202 4.28 13.87 15.15
C GLU A 202 5.12 12.60 15.27
N ALA A 203 6.42 12.80 15.54
CA ALA A 203 7.35 11.68 15.71
C ALA A 203 7.10 10.96 17.04
N ASN A 204 6.93 9.64 16.98
CA ASN A 204 6.89 8.77 18.14
C ASN A 204 8.20 7.96 18.19
N PRO A 205 9.08 8.17 19.18
CA PRO A 205 10.35 7.44 19.28
C PRO A 205 10.19 5.92 19.42
N ALA A 206 9.05 5.45 19.93
CA ALA A 206 8.76 4.02 20.03
C ALA A 206 8.33 3.40 18.69
N LEU A 207 7.90 4.22 17.73
CA LEU A 207 7.38 3.82 16.42
C LEU A 207 7.99 4.68 15.30
N PRO A 208 9.32 4.69 15.14
CA PRO A 208 10.00 5.62 14.23
C PRO A 208 9.66 5.37 12.75
N ALA A 209 9.36 4.12 12.39
CA ALA A 209 8.95 3.78 11.02
C ALA A 209 7.51 4.18 10.70
N GLU A 210 6.65 4.32 11.73
CA GLU A 210 5.21 4.53 11.62
C GLU A 210 4.76 5.95 11.98
N SER A 211 5.71 6.84 12.22
CA SER A 211 5.45 8.22 12.64
C SER A 211 6.54 9.18 12.16
N GLY A 212 6.28 10.47 12.32
CA GLY A 212 7.21 11.53 11.97
C GLY A 212 6.97 12.15 10.59
N PRO A 213 7.46 13.36 10.39
CA PRO A 213 7.23 14.11 9.16
C PRO A 213 7.93 13.46 7.96
N MET A 214 7.26 13.53 6.81
CA MET A 214 7.84 13.10 5.55
C MET A 214 7.34 13.94 4.39
N VAL A 215 8.15 14.04 3.35
CA VAL A 215 7.81 14.55 2.04
C VAL A 215 8.58 13.77 0.98
N TYR A 216 7.92 13.43 -0.13
CA TYR A 216 8.51 12.69 -1.23
C TYR A 216 8.03 13.22 -2.58
N ILE A 217 8.96 13.51 -3.49
CA ILE A 217 8.69 13.93 -4.86
C ILE A 217 8.57 12.68 -5.73
N ALA A 218 7.39 12.41 -6.26
CA ALA A 218 7.15 11.34 -7.22
C ALA A 218 7.34 11.87 -8.65
N HIS A 219 8.60 12.14 -9.01
CA HIS A 219 8.99 12.69 -10.31
C HIS A 219 10.45 12.36 -10.59
N ALA A 220 10.77 11.91 -11.79
CA ALA A 220 12.12 11.45 -12.14
C ALA A 220 12.99 12.51 -12.86
N MET A 221 12.42 13.64 -13.25
CA MET A 221 13.09 14.69 -14.01
C MET A 221 13.78 14.17 -15.28
N THR A 222 13.06 13.35 -16.04
CA THR A 222 13.52 12.84 -17.34
C THR A 222 12.85 13.58 -18.49
N PRO A 223 13.32 13.44 -19.74
CA PRO A 223 12.63 13.97 -20.91
C PRO A 223 11.19 13.44 -21.12
N PHE A 224 10.85 12.33 -20.47
CA PHE A 224 9.54 11.68 -20.56
C PHE A 224 8.68 11.91 -19.32
N SER A 225 9.19 12.64 -18.33
CA SER A 225 8.46 12.94 -17.10
C SER A 225 7.29 13.88 -17.39
N PRO A 226 6.16 13.72 -16.64
CA PRO A 226 5.01 14.60 -16.81
C PRO A 226 5.32 16.06 -16.45
N GLY A 227 4.53 16.99 -17.01
CA GLY A 227 4.66 18.42 -16.68
C GLY A 227 4.19 18.73 -15.24
N ASP A 228 3.29 17.92 -14.71
CA ASP A 228 2.80 18.03 -13.35
C ASP A 228 3.76 17.32 -12.40
N VAL A 229 4.09 17.96 -11.28
CA VAL A 229 4.93 17.35 -10.23
C VAL A 229 4.03 16.86 -9.09
N THR A 230 4.08 15.57 -8.83
CA THR A 230 3.34 14.93 -7.73
C THR A 230 4.24 14.81 -6.50
N VAL A 231 3.67 15.14 -5.33
CA VAL A 231 4.33 15.06 -4.02
C VAL A 231 3.42 14.33 -3.04
N TYR A 232 4.00 13.44 -2.26
CA TYR A 232 3.36 12.80 -1.11
C TYR A 232 3.94 13.37 0.18
N SER A 233 3.09 13.78 1.11
CA SER A 233 3.52 14.34 2.38
C SER A 233 2.42 14.23 3.44
N ASN A 234 2.82 14.00 4.68
CA ASN A 234 1.93 14.14 5.83
C ASN A 234 2.00 15.52 6.50
N CYS A 235 2.80 16.43 5.96
CA CYS A 235 2.85 17.80 6.44
C CYS A 235 1.65 18.61 5.93
N PRO A 236 1.09 19.53 6.74
CA PRO A 236 -0.07 20.33 6.34
C PRO A 236 0.21 21.27 5.19
N GLN A 237 1.47 21.65 4.96
CA GLN A 237 1.87 22.50 3.86
C GLN A 237 3.14 21.96 3.19
N VAL A 238 3.20 22.06 1.87
CA VAL A 238 4.37 21.68 1.06
C VAL A 238 4.81 22.85 0.21
N ARG A 239 6.10 23.18 0.29
CA ARG A 239 6.76 24.08 -0.64
C ARG A 239 7.59 23.26 -1.63
N LEU A 240 7.35 23.46 -2.92
CA LEU A 240 8.13 22.88 -4.01
C LEU A 240 8.96 23.97 -4.66
N THR A 241 10.26 23.78 -4.72
CA THR A 241 11.19 24.63 -5.46
C THR A 241 11.67 23.89 -6.69
N TYR A 242 11.49 24.48 -7.86
CA TYR A 242 12.16 24.05 -9.10
C TYR A 242 13.33 24.97 -9.37
N CYS A 243 14.55 24.45 -9.29
CA CYS A 243 15.74 25.13 -9.81
C CYS A 243 15.91 24.72 -11.26
N LYS A 244 15.90 25.67 -12.15
CA LYS A 244 16.01 25.51 -13.58
C LYS A 244 17.09 26.41 -14.11
N ASP A 245 18.14 25.84 -14.70
CA ASP A 245 19.32 26.62 -15.20
C ASP A 245 19.88 27.59 -14.15
N GLY A 246 19.92 27.19 -12.88
CA GLY A 246 20.37 28.01 -11.75
C GLY A 246 19.38 29.07 -11.25
N LYS A 247 18.17 29.12 -11.81
CA LYS A 247 17.09 30.01 -11.35
C LYS A 247 16.06 29.23 -10.60
N THR A 248 15.58 29.72 -9.46
CA THR A 248 14.60 29.08 -8.60
C THR A 248 13.20 29.64 -8.82
N PHE A 249 12.22 28.72 -8.84
CA PHE A 249 10.79 29.00 -8.88
C PHE A 249 10.14 28.26 -7.73
N GLU A 250 9.33 28.96 -6.93
CA GLU A 250 8.69 28.40 -5.75
C GLU A 250 7.18 28.27 -5.93
N TYR A 251 6.65 27.16 -5.44
CA TYR A 251 5.22 26.85 -5.43
C TYR A 251 4.85 26.35 -4.02
N VAL A 252 3.78 26.86 -3.46
CA VAL A 252 3.32 26.44 -2.13
C VAL A 252 1.90 25.93 -2.21
N LYS A 253 1.64 24.81 -1.58
CA LYS A 253 0.30 24.23 -1.46
C LYS A 253 0.00 23.74 -0.05
N GLU A 254 -1.22 24.03 0.39
CA GLU A 254 -1.83 23.37 1.51
C GLU A 254 -2.29 21.96 1.10
N ALA A 255 -2.17 20.99 1.99
CA ALA A 255 -2.74 19.67 1.79
C ALA A 255 -4.27 19.77 1.87
N VAL A 256 -4.96 19.52 0.76
CA VAL A 256 -6.41 19.51 0.71
C VAL A 256 -6.92 18.21 1.30
N GLN A 257 -7.65 18.28 2.41
CA GLN A 257 -8.25 17.12 3.04
C GLN A 257 -9.37 16.55 2.15
N THR A 258 -9.21 15.29 1.72
CA THR A 258 -10.17 14.62 0.82
C THR A 258 -10.91 13.48 1.49
N GLY A 259 -10.39 12.80 2.41
CA GLY A 259 -10.89 11.59 3.06
C GLY A 259 -9.72 10.79 3.58
N MET A 260 -8.62 10.83 2.87
CA MET A 260 -7.32 10.34 3.33
C MET A 260 -6.71 11.35 4.30
N PRO A 261 -5.95 10.88 5.31
CA PRO A 261 -5.19 11.78 6.20
C PRO A 261 -4.24 12.71 5.44
N SER A 262 -3.59 12.18 4.41
CA SER A 262 -2.62 12.92 3.58
C SER A 262 -2.88 12.67 2.10
N PRO A 263 -3.57 13.60 1.43
CA PRO A 263 -3.93 13.46 0.02
C PRO A 263 -2.71 13.60 -0.89
N ILE A 264 -2.88 13.17 -2.15
CA ILE A 264 -1.90 13.40 -3.21
C ILE A 264 -1.85 14.90 -3.52
N ILE A 265 -0.65 15.49 -3.47
CA ILE A 265 -0.44 16.90 -3.78
C ILE A 265 0.15 16.99 -5.19
N THR A 266 -0.53 17.71 -6.08
CA THR A 266 -0.07 17.92 -7.46
C THR A 266 0.21 19.39 -7.71
N PHE A 267 1.38 19.70 -8.24
CA PHE A 267 1.78 21.01 -8.72
C PHE A 267 1.70 21.02 -10.25
N PRO A 268 0.64 21.59 -10.84
CA PRO A 268 0.41 21.50 -12.28
C PRO A 268 1.39 22.36 -13.08
N GLY A 269 1.85 21.85 -14.22
CA GLY A 269 2.61 22.58 -15.20
C GLY A 269 3.96 23.12 -14.71
N VAL A 270 4.57 22.51 -13.71
CA VAL A 270 5.85 22.96 -13.13
C VAL A 270 7.03 22.56 -13.99
N PHE A 271 7.02 21.34 -14.53
CA PHE A 271 8.18 20.78 -15.23
C PHE A 271 7.97 20.76 -16.74
N HIS A 272 8.92 21.34 -17.47
CA HIS A 272 8.96 21.29 -18.94
C HIS A 272 10.40 21.10 -19.37
N VAL A 273 10.73 19.90 -19.84
CA VAL A 273 12.10 19.54 -20.23
C VAL A 273 12.71 20.47 -21.31
N MET A 274 11.88 20.92 -22.24
CA MET A 274 12.35 21.78 -23.32
C MET A 274 12.74 23.20 -22.85
N ASP A 275 12.20 23.61 -21.70
CA ASP A 275 12.52 24.89 -21.09
C ASP A 275 13.76 24.82 -20.19
N ASP A 276 14.17 23.60 -19.80
CA ASP A 276 15.36 23.37 -18.99
C ASP A 276 16.53 23.00 -19.89
N LYS A 277 17.41 23.97 -20.13
CA LYS A 277 18.55 23.79 -21.02
C LYS A 277 19.54 22.75 -20.52
N ALA A 278 19.63 22.57 -19.20
CA ALA A 278 20.50 21.55 -18.60
C ALA A 278 20.05 20.14 -18.96
N LEU A 279 18.75 19.94 -19.11
CA LEU A 279 18.15 18.64 -19.50
C LEU A 279 18.07 18.49 -21.01
N ALA A 280 17.57 19.51 -21.73
CA ALA A 280 17.28 19.42 -23.15
C ALA A 280 18.54 19.38 -24.04
N ARG A 281 19.64 19.96 -23.60
CA ARG A 281 20.86 20.13 -24.41
C ARG A 281 22.14 19.57 -23.81
N GLY A 282 22.03 18.69 -22.82
CA GLY A 282 23.21 18.10 -22.16
C GLY A 282 24.00 19.08 -21.31
N GLY A 283 23.33 20.11 -20.76
CA GLY A 283 23.92 21.05 -19.81
C GLY A 283 24.35 20.41 -18.50
N ARG A 284 24.61 21.19 -17.48
CA ARG A 284 25.07 20.70 -16.17
C ARG A 284 23.87 20.28 -15.32
N PRO A 285 23.62 18.97 -15.13
CA PRO A 285 22.46 18.51 -14.37
C PRO A 285 22.39 19.00 -12.92
N GLN A 286 23.53 19.43 -12.34
CA GLN A 286 23.58 20.00 -11.00
C GLN A 286 22.86 21.36 -10.89
N ASP A 287 22.61 22.03 -11.99
CA ASP A 287 21.95 23.33 -12.01
C ASP A 287 20.42 23.20 -12.11
N SER A 288 19.93 21.96 -12.17
CA SER A 288 18.51 21.64 -12.23
C SER A 288 18.13 20.63 -11.16
N TYR A 289 17.10 20.94 -10.39
CA TYR A 289 16.56 20.04 -9.35
C TYR A 289 15.15 20.45 -8.95
N LEU A 290 14.41 19.49 -8.42
CA LEU A 290 13.21 19.72 -7.63
C LEU A 290 13.55 19.50 -6.15
N LEU A 291 13.13 20.41 -5.28
CA LEU A 291 13.24 20.31 -3.83
C LEU A 291 11.86 20.48 -3.24
N ALA A 292 11.36 19.48 -2.54
CA ALA A 292 10.16 19.60 -1.74
C ALA A 292 10.51 19.72 -0.26
N GLU A 293 9.81 20.61 0.42
CA GLU A 293 9.93 20.88 1.84
C GLU A 293 8.54 20.74 2.47
N GLY A 294 8.42 19.84 3.44
CA GLY A 294 7.24 19.72 4.28
C GLY A 294 7.31 20.69 5.45
N LEU A 295 6.25 21.47 5.64
CA LEU A 295 6.19 22.51 6.67
C LEU A 295 5.10 22.19 7.71
N VAL A 296 5.45 22.41 8.98
CA VAL A 296 4.55 22.41 10.13
C VAL A 296 4.76 23.73 10.85
N ASP A 297 3.70 24.49 11.06
CA ASP A 297 3.74 25.83 11.69
C ASP A 297 4.81 26.76 11.05
N GLY A 298 4.91 26.72 9.72
CA GLY A 298 5.85 27.51 8.93
C GLY A 298 7.31 27.07 9.01
N LYS A 299 7.62 25.98 9.73
CA LYS A 299 8.97 25.44 9.84
C LYS A 299 9.14 24.24 8.93
N VAL A 300 10.27 24.16 8.26
CA VAL A 300 10.65 22.99 7.45
C VAL A 300 11.01 21.84 8.39
N VAL A 301 10.30 20.73 8.28
CA VAL A 301 10.47 19.52 9.10
C VAL A 301 10.88 18.28 8.32
N ALA A 302 10.71 18.30 7.00
CA ALA A 302 11.12 17.25 6.10
C ALA A 302 11.53 17.82 4.75
N THR A 303 12.46 17.18 4.06
CA THR A 303 12.93 17.58 2.73
C THR A 303 13.15 16.37 1.83
N HIS A 304 12.86 16.53 0.54
CA HIS A 304 13.23 15.56 -0.48
C HIS A 304 13.69 16.29 -1.74
N LYS A 305 14.81 15.85 -2.32
CA LYS A 305 15.39 16.46 -3.51
C LYS A 305 15.52 15.43 -4.63
N VAL A 306 15.09 15.81 -5.83
CA VAL A 306 15.28 15.04 -7.04
C VAL A 306 16.10 15.86 -8.02
N SER A 307 17.06 15.23 -8.67
CA SER A 307 17.87 15.80 -9.74
C SER A 307 17.83 14.85 -10.95
N PRO A 308 18.04 15.38 -12.17
CA PRO A 308 18.07 14.55 -13.36
C PRO A 308 19.06 13.40 -13.25
N ALA A 309 18.66 12.23 -13.73
CA ALA A 309 19.52 11.06 -13.77
C ALA A 309 20.78 11.36 -14.62
N ARG A 310 21.95 10.97 -14.13
CA ARG A 310 23.23 11.08 -14.82
C ARG A 310 23.65 9.72 -15.38
N ARG A 311 24.61 9.71 -16.25
CA ARG A 311 25.32 8.48 -16.64
C ARG A 311 25.92 7.87 -15.37
N PRO A 312 25.78 6.56 -15.13
CA PRO A 312 26.47 5.90 -14.04
C PRO A 312 28.00 6.19 -14.12
N SER A 313 28.54 6.74 -13.05
CA SER A 313 29.96 7.07 -12.99
C SER A 313 30.75 6.17 -12.06
N LYS A 314 30.06 5.51 -11.12
CA LYS A 314 30.66 4.56 -10.17
C LYS A 314 29.60 3.62 -9.61
N VAL A 315 30.04 2.47 -9.21
CA VAL A 315 29.26 1.52 -8.38
C VAL A 315 29.77 1.67 -6.95
N LEU A 316 28.86 1.82 -6.01
CA LEU A 316 29.16 1.78 -4.58
C LEU A 316 28.54 0.50 -4.03
N LEU A 317 29.35 -0.25 -3.32
CA LEU A 317 28.90 -1.41 -2.54
C LEU A 317 29.18 -1.12 -1.08
N TRP A 318 28.18 -1.28 -0.26
CA TRP A 318 28.32 -1.25 1.19
C TRP A 318 27.49 -2.36 1.81
N ALA A 319 27.91 -2.88 2.93
CA ALA A 319 27.12 -3.74 3.78
C ALA A 319 26.56 -2.89 4.92
N ASP A 320 25.29 -3.09 5.24
CA ASP A 320 24.67 -2.52 6.45
C ASP A 320 24.82 -3.58 7.55
N ASP A 321 26.03 -3.64 8.08
CA ASP A 321 26.48 -4.69 8.98
C ASP A 321 26.95 -4.12 10.33
N GLU A 322 26.39 -2.96 10.76
CA GLU A 322 26.76 -2.36 12.06
C GLU A 322 26.71 -3.40 13.19
N GLY A 323 27.89 -3.95 13.50
CA GLY A 323 28.09 -4.91 14.59
C GLY A 323 27.96 -6.40 14.23
N MET A 324 27.92 -6.75 12.95
CA MET A 324 28.06 -8.14 12.52
C MET A 324 29.41 -8.42 11.92
N ASP A 325 30.16 -9.33 12.53
CA ASP A 325 31.32 -9.95 11.87
C ASP A 325 30.81 -10.87 10.75
N LEU A 326 30.97 -10.46 9.51
CA LEU A 326 30.80 -11.35 8.38
C LEU A 326 31.95 -12.36 8.42
N LEU A 327 31.69 -13.50 9.02
CA LEU A 327 32.60 -14.64 8.89
C LEU A 327 32.43 -15.17 7.47
N ALA A 328 33.48 -14.98 6.65
CA ALA A 328 33.61 -15.70 5.39
C ALA A 328 33.96 -17.15 5.73
N ASP A 329 33.04 -18.07 5.46
CA ASP A 329 33.35 -19.50 5.36
C ASP A 329 33.99 -19.84 4.01
#